data_45376f29150e67c951d0b18ebf7cb1e5
#
_entry.id   45376f29150e67c951d0b18ebf7cb1e5
#
_cell.length_a   1.000
_cell.length_b   1.000
_cell.length_c   1.000
_cell.angle_alpha   90.00
_cell.angle_beta   90.00
_cell.angle_gamma   90.00
#
_symmetry.space_group_name_H-M   'P 1'
#
loop_
_entity.id
_entity.type
_entity.pdbx_description
1 polymer ?
#
loop_
_entity_poly.entity_id
_entity_poly.type
_entity_poly.pdbx_seq_one_letter_code
_entity_poly.pdbx_strand_id
1 'polypeptide(L)'
;MKTSFRLFLMMVLQLAIWGAWAPKIFPYMGMLGFAPWQQSLVGSAWGVAALVGIFFSNQFADRNFSAERFLAASHLIGGLALVGTAFSTTFWPFFICYLIFSLVYVPTLSVTNSIAFANLRDPAGQFGAVRMGGTVGWVLVSWPFVFLLGAQATVEQTRWIFLVAAILSFAFAAYSLTLPHTPPRKDEAGVDKLAWRRAFKLLGAPFVLVLFIVTFIDSVIHNGYFVMADAFLTNRVGIAGNLSMVVLSLGQVAEILTMFFLGRVLARLGWKITMIIGVLGHAARFAVFAFFADSIPVIVAVQLLHGICYAFFFATVYIFVDAVFPKDVRSSAQGLFNLLILGVGNVAASFLFPELISRLTTDGTVDYTSL
;
A
#
# COMPACT_ATOMS: atom_id res chain seq x y z
N MET A 1 5.02 -12.70 -26.68
CA MET A 1 5.15 -12.77 -25.20
C MET A 1 3.85 -13.38 -24.64
N LYS A 2 3.91 -14.38 -23.74
CA LYS A 2 2.73 -15.04 -23.17
C LYS A 2 1.88 -14.01 -22.39
N THR A 3 0.57 -14.11 -22.45
CA THR A 3 -0.36 -13.17 -21.76
C THR A 3 -0.05 -13.05 -20.27
N SER A 4 0.17 -14.17 -19.58
CA SER A 4 0.52 -14.18 -18.14
C SER A 4 1.77 -13.36 -17.82
N PHE A 5 2.79 -13.37 -18.69
CA PHE A 5 4.00 -12.56 -18.49
C PHE A 5 3.73 -11.06 -18.70
N ARG A 6 2.87 -10.70 -19.65
CA ARG A 6 2.45 -9.30 -19.84
C ARG A 6 1.68 -8.78 -18.63
N LEU A 7 0.82 -9.60 -18.06
CA LEU A 7 0.06 -9.26 -16.86
C LEU A 7 0.97 -9.20 -15.62
N PHE A 8 1.98 -10.08 -15.54
CA PHE A 8 2.99 -10.01 -14.49
C PHE A 8 3.76 -8.67 -14.56
N LEU A 9 4.23 -8.27 -15.76
CA LEU A 9 4.94 -7.00 -15.94
C LEU A 9 4.04 -5.79 -15.65
N MET A 10 2.74 -5.86 -15.96
CA MET A 10 1.74 -4.87 -15.54
C MET A 10 1.74 -4.69 -14.03
N MET A 11 1.72 -5.80 -13.26
CA MET A 11 1.77 -5.75 -11.79
C MET A 11 3.10 -5.23 -11.26
N VAL A 12 4.22 -5.58 -11.93
CA VAL A 12 5.56 -5.03 -11.60
C VAL A 12 5.55 -3.51 -11.70
N LEU A 13 5.12 -2.96 -12.83
CA LEU A 13 5.09 -1.51 -13.05
C LEU A 13 4.13 -0.81 -12.07
N GLN A 14 2.95 -1.40 -11.84
CA GLN A 14 1.96 -0.86 -10.91
C GLN A 14 2.54 -0.61 -9.52
N LEU A 15 3.16 -1.61 -8.90
CA LEU A 15 3.67 -1.45 -7.55
C LEU A 15 5.09 -0.86 -7.47
N ALA A 16 5.86 -0.89 -8.56
CA ALA A 16 7.12 -0.15 -8.63
C ALA A 16 6.90 1.36 -8.51
N ILE A 17 5.85 1.92 -9.12
CA ILE A 17 5.49 3.33 -8.99
C ILE A 17 5.24 3.68 -7.51
N TRP A 18 4.49 2.86 -6.80
CA TRP A 18 4.19 3.07 -5.37
C TRP A 18 5.45 2.90 -4.51
N GLY A 19 6.18 1.81 -4.71
CA GLY A 19 7.41 1.52 -3.96
C GLY A 19 8.52 2.56 -4.13
N ALA A 20 8.53 3.31 -5.24
CA ALA A 20 9.54 4.34 -5.48
C ALA A 20 9.46 5.50 -4.49
N TRP A 21 8.28 5.92 -4.05
CA TRP A 21 8.11 7.11 -3.21
C TRP A 21 7.59 6.81 -1.80
N ALA A 22 6.78 5.77 -1.61
CA ALA A 22 6.06 5.54 -0.36
C ALA A 22 6.96 5.45 0.89
N PRO A 23 8.12 4.78 0.86
CA PRO A 23 8.97 4.69 2.05
C PRO A 23 9.58 6.01 2.50
N LYS A 24 9.71 6.99 1.61
CA LYS A 24 10.44 8.24 1.86
C LYS A 24 9.61 9.52 1.80
N ILE A 25 8.30 9.44 1.56
CA ILE A 25 7.46 10.64 1.44
C ILE A 25 7.42 11.45 2.73
N PHE A 26 7.31 10.81 3.91
CA PHE A 26 7.27 11.52 5.18
C PHE A 26 8.60 12.17 5.53
N PRO A 27 9.76 11.47 5.47
CA PRO A 27 11.07 12.13 5.59
C PRO A 27 11.26 13.28 4.60
N TYR A 28 10.84 13.13 3.34
CA TYR A 28 10.94 14.20 2.34
C TYR A 28 10.14 15.44 2.73
N MET A 29 8.90 15.26 3.20
CA MET A 29 8.07 16.37 3.70
C MET A 29 8.71 17.06 4.91
N GLY A 30 9.34 16.27 5.80
CA GLY A 30 10.13 16.80 6.91
C GLY A 30 11.29 17.67 6.45
N MET A 31 12.05 17.23 5.43
CA MET A 31 13.13 18.01 4.81
C MET A 31 12.65 19.32 4.17
N LEU A 32 11.41 19.34 3.66
CA LEU A 32 10.76 20.56 3.13
C LEU A 32 10.25 21.49 4.24
N GLY A 33 10.32 21.09 5.50
CA GLY A 33 9.83 21.86 6.64
C GLY A 33 8.31 21.86 6.78
N PHE A 34 7.62 20.86 6.23
CA PHE A 34 6.17 20.75 6.37
C PHE A 34 5.79 20.44 7.81
N ALA A 35 4.86 21.24 8.36
CA ALA A 35 4.32 21.04 9.68
C ALA A 35 3.58 19.69 9.81
N PRO A 36 3.42 19.11 11.02
CA PRO A 36 2.75 17.83 11.21
C PRO A 36 1.37 17.73 10.56
N TRP A 37 0.53 18.77 10.67
CA TRP A 37 -0.79 18.81 10.05
C TRP A 37 -0.73 18.77 8.51
N GLN A 38 0.30 19.38 7.91
CA GLN A 38 0.54 19.35 6.46
C GLN A 38 0.93 17.94 6.01
N GLN A 39 1.82 17.29 6.74
CA GLN A 39 2.20 15.90 6.50
C GLN A 39 1.00 14.95 6.64
N SER A 40 0.13 15.20 7.65
CA SER A 40 -1.12 14.45 7.83
C SER A 40 -2.06 14.59 6.64
N LEU A 41 -2.26 15.79 6.12
CA LEU A 41 -3.12 16.02 4.94
C LEU A 41 -2.56 15.31 3.70
N VAL A 42 -1.26 15.42 3.45
CA VAL A 42 -0.63 14.72 2.31
C VAL A 42 -0.77 13.20 2.48
N GLY A 43 -0.41 12.65 3.64
CA GLY A 43 -0.51 11.21 3.90
C GLY A 43 -1.95 10.69 3.77
N SER A 44 -2.95 11.48 4.21
CA SER A 44 -4.37 11.10 4.12
C SER A 44 -4.92 11.12 2.69
N ALA A 45 -4.28 11.83 1.75
CA ALA A 45 -4.73 11.89 0.36
C ALA A 45 -4.84 10.51 -0.30
N TRP A 46 -3.93 9.58 0.05
CA TRP A 46 -3.99 8.19 -0.39
C TRP A 46 -5.24 7.47 0.13
N GLY A 47 -5.52 7.56 1.42
CA GLY A 47 -6.71 6.96 2.02
C GLY A 47 -8.01 7.58 1.50
N VAL A 48 -8.03 8.89 1.31
CA VAL A 48 -9.18 9.60 0.67
C VAL A 48 -9.37 9.10 -0.75
N ALA A 49 -8.29 8.95 -1.53
CA ALA A 49 -8.37 8.40 -2.88
C ALA A 49 -8.89 6.96 -2.89
N ALA A 50 -8.53 6.14 -1.89
CA ALA A 50 -9.06 4.78 -1.75
C ALA A 50 -10.57 4.80 -1.44
N LEU A 51 -11.01 5.69 -0.55
CA LEU A 51 -12.43 5.88 -0.22
C LEU A 51 -13.24 6.32 -1.45
N VAL A 52 -12.76 7.33 -2.16
CA VAL A 52 -13.38 7.83 -3.39
C VAL A 52 -13.35 6.76 -4.48
N GLY A 53 -12.23 6.06 -4.63
CA GLY A 53 -12.03 5.03 -5.64
C GLY A 53 -13.01 3.86 -5.53
N ILE A 54 -13.34 3.42 -4.32
CA ILE A 54 -14.31 2.35 -4.09
C ILE A 54 -15.70 2.73 -4.63
N PHE A 55 -16.09 3.98 -4.51
CA PHE A 55 -17.40 4.46 -4.96
C PHE A 55 -17.42 4.87 -6.44
N PHE A 56 -16.33 5.44 -6.96
CA PHE A 56 -16.31 6.02 -8.31
C PHE A 56 -15.65 5.09 -9.35
N SER A 57 -14.53 4.46 -9.06
CA SER A 57 -13.76 3.75 -10.08
C SER A 57 -14.43 2.47 -10.55
N ASN A 58 -15.00 1.69 -9.61
CA ASN A 58 -15.66 0.43 -9.95
C ASN A 58 -16.97 0.61 -10.72
N GLN A 59 -17.61 1.77 -10.59
CA GLN A 59 -18.86 2.07 -11.30
C GLN A 59 -18.64 2.89 -12.56
N PHE A 60 -17.72 3.86 -12.54
CA PHE A 60 -17.55 4.79 -13.66
C PHE A 60 -16.52 4.27 -14.68
N ALA A 61 -15.37 3.81 -14.24
CA ALA A 61 -14.33 3.32 -15.14
C ALA A 61 -14.76 2.04 -15.85
N ASP A 62 -15.29 1.06 -15.10
CA ASP A 62 -15.69 -0.26 -15.62
C ASP A 62 -16.88 -0.16 -16.62
N ARG A 63 -17.69 0.88 -16.54
CA ARG A 63 -18.84 1.06 -17.43
C ARG A 63 -18.56 1.87 -18.68
N ASN A 64 -17.62 2.80 -18.63
CA ASN A 64 -17.46 3.79 -19.70
C ASN A 64 -16.17 3.63 -20.50
N PHE A 65 -15.12 3.01 -19.94
CA PHE A 65 -13.83 2.90 -20.58
C PHE A 65 -13.35 1.45 -20.63
N SER A 66 -12.58 1.12 -21.67
CA SER A 66 -11.81 -0.10 -21.64
C SER A 66 -10.68 0.03 -20.61
N ALA A 67 -10.46 -1.04 -19.85
CA ALA A 67 -9.61 -1.01 -18.67
C ALA A 67 -8.16 -0.60 -18.98
N GLU A 68 -7.59 -1.06 -20.10
CA GLU A 68 -6.25 -0.70 -20.53
C GLU A 68 -6.11 0.78 -20.91
N ARG A 69 -7.16 1.39 -21.48
CA ARG A 69 -7.16 2.84 -21.79
C ARG A 69 -7.32 3.68 -20.55
N PHE A 70 -8.15 3.23 -19.60
CA PHE A 70 -8.28 3.88 -18.30
C PHE A 70 -6.93 3.89 -17.57
N LEU A 71 -6.21 2.75 -17.55
CA LEU A 71 -4.85 2.68 -16.99
C LEU A 71 -3.91 3.68 -17.68
N ALA A 72 -3.89 3.71 -19.01
CA ALA A 72 -3.01 4.59 -19.78
C ALA A 72 -3.26 6.07 -19.44
N ALA A 73 -4.52 6.51 -19.43
CA ALA A 73 -4.89 7.89 -19.08
C ALA A 73 -4.55 8.22 -17.61
N SER A 74 -4.88 7.32 -16.68
CA SER A 74 -4.61 7.51 -15.25
C SER A 74 -3.12 7.63 -14.96
N HIS A 75 -2.30 6.79 -15.58
CA HIS A 75 -0.85 6.84 -15.40
C HIS A 75 -0.17 8.00 -16.13
N LEU A 76 -0.73 8.48 -17.24
CA LEU A 76 -0.27 9.70 -17.89
C LEU A 76 -0.52 10.93 -16.98
N ILE A 77 -1.75 11.10 -16.51
CA ILE A 77 -2.11 12.19 -15.58
C ILE A 77 -1.34 12.07 -14.27
N GLY A 78 -1.26 10.86 -13.72
CA GLY A 78 -0.51 10.58 -12.49
C GLY A 78 0.99 10.87 -12.63
N GLY A 79 1.60 10.55 -13.77
CA GLY A 79 2.99 10.88 -14.07
C GLY A 79 3.25 12.38 -14.11
N LEU A 80 2.36 13.16 -14.76
CA LEU A 80 2.44 14.62 -14.77
C LEU A 80 2.28 15.20 -13.34
N ALA A 81 1.35 14.66 -12.56
CA ALA A 81 1.13 15.09 -11.18
C ALA A 81 2.36 14.75 -10.29
N LEU A 82 3.01 13.61 -10.49
CA LEU A 82 4.25 13.24 -9.79
C LEU A 82 5.41 14.18 -10.14
N VAL A 83 5.53 14.60 -11.40
CA VAL A 83 6.50 15.65 -11.80
C VAL A 83 6.17 16.95 -11.08
N GLY A 84 4.91 17.37 -11.05
CA GLY A 84 4.48 18.55 -10.28
C GLY A 84 4.83 18.43 -8.79
N THR A 85 4.60 17.27 -8.18
CA THR A 85 4.98 16.98 -6.78
C THR A 85 6.49 17.09 -6.56
N ALA A 86 7.29 16.52 -7.46
CA ALA A 86 8.75 16.53 -7.39
C ALA A 86 9.35 17.95 -7.35
N PHE A 87 8.76 18.88 -8.10
CA PHE A 87 9.26 20.26 -8.19
C PHE A 87 8.57 21.24 -7.25
N SER A 88 7.56 20.79 -6.49
CA SER A 88 6.86 21.62 -5.50
C SER A 88 7.60 21.59 -4.16
N THR A 89 8.09 22.74 -3.72
CA THR A 89 8.78 22.92 -2.43
C THR A 89 7.88 23.56 -1.37
N THR A 90 6.71 24.04 -1.76
CA THR A 90 5.71 24.63 -0.87
C THR A 90 4.49 23.72 -0.75
N PHE A 91 3.79 23.83 0.38
CA PHE A 91 2.75 22.86 0.77
C PHE A 91 1.60 22.72 -0.24
N TRP A 92 0.95 23.82 -0.63
CA TRP A 92 -0.27 23.73 -1.44
C TRP A 92 -0.04 23.15 -2.84
N PRO A 93 0.96 23.57 -3.62
CA PRO A 93 1.28 22.94 -4.89
C PRO A 93 1.64 21.46 -4.73
N PHE A 94 2.44 21.12 -3.72
CA PHE A 94 2.79 19.73 -3.40
C PHE A 94 1.54 18.90 -3.11
N PHE A 95 0.69 19.37 -2.20
CA PHE A 95 -0.54 18.67 -1.80
C PHE A 95 -1.50 18.45 -2.97
N ILE A 96 -1.73 19.50 -3.78
CA ILE A 96 -2.65 19.41 -4.92
C ILE A 96 -2.14 18.42 -5.96
N CYS A 97 -0.86 18.48 -6.32
CA CYS A 97 -0.27 17.54 -7.27
C CYS A 97 -0.31 16.10 -6.74
N TYR A 98 0.05 15.90 -5.47
CA TYR A 98 0.02 14.57 -4.86
C TYR A 98 -1.42 14.03 -4.69
N LEU A 99 -2.39 14.89 -4.38
CA LEU A 99 -3.81 14.50 -4.32
C LEU A 99 -4.32 14.08 -5.70
N ILE A 100 -4.00 14.82 -6.77
CA ILE A 100 -4.35 14.42 -8.14
C ILE A 100 -3.75 13.07 -8.48
N PHE A 101 -2.44 12.88 -8.19
CA PHE A 101 -1.79 11.58 -8.37
C PHE A 101 -2.54 10.47 -7.63
N SER A 102 -2.84 10.67 -6.34
CA SER A 102 -3.51 9.66 -5.51
C SER A 102 -4.89 9.30 -6.08
N LEU A 103 -5.69 10.30 -6.45
CA LEU A 103 -7.05 10.11 -6.99
C LEU A 103 -7.08 9.33 -8.31
N VAL A 104 -6.08 9.49 -9.18
CA VAL A 104 -6.02 8.74 -10.44
C VAL A 104 -5.29 7.42 -10.32
N TYR A 105 -4.30 7.29 -9.41
CA TYR A 105 -3.50 6.09 -9.25
C TYR A 105 -4.19 5.00 -8.43
N VAL A 106 -4.76 5.35 -7.26
CA VAL A 106 -5.31 4.34 -6.33
C VAL A 106 -6.40 3.48 -6.98
N PRO A 107 -7.34 4.02 -7.77
CA PRO A 107 -8.31 3.20 -8.50
C PRO A 107 -7.67 2.17 -9.44
N THR A 108 -6.51 2.48 -10.02
CA THR A 108 -5.85 1.55 -10.96
C THR A 108 -5.41 0.24 -10.32
N LEU A 109 -5.24 0.20 -9.00
CA LEU A 109 -4.93 -1.04 -8.26
C LEU A 109 -6.01 -2.12 -8.44
N SER A 110 -7.28 -1.72 -8.45
CA SER A 110 -8.38 -2.65 -8.72
C SER A 110 -8.51 -2.98 -10.21
N VAL A 111 -8.27 -2.01 -11.08
CA VAL A 111 -8.36 -2.18 -12.54
C VAL A 111 -7.31 -3.18 -13.04
N THR A 112 -6.07 -3.13 -12.51
CA THR A 112 -5.04 -4.14 -12.88
C THR A 112 -5.45 -5.55 -12.48
N ASN A 113 -6.08 -5.72 -11.31
CA ASN A 113 -6.63 -7.01 -10.91
C ASN A 113 -7.74 -7.46 -11.88
N SER A 114 -8.67 -6.56 -12.25
CA SER A 114 -9.75 -6.86 -13.22
C SER A 114 -9.20 -7.29 -14.58
N ILE A 115 -8.18 -6.59 -15.12
CA ILE A 115 -7.51 -6.98 -16.37
C ILE A 115 -6.89 -8.37 -16.23
N ALA A 116 -6.23 -8.64 -15.11
CA ALA A 116 -5.62 -9.95 -14.87
C ALA A 116 -6.67 -11.07 -14.86
N PHE A 117 -7.75 -10.91 -14.10
CA PHE A 117 -8.83 -11.90 -14.05
C PHE A 117 -9.51 -12.11 -15.39
N ALA A 118 -9.74 -11.06 -16.17
CA ALA A 118 -10.39 -11.15 -17.46
C ALA A 118 -9.55 -11.86 -18.55
N ASN A 119 -8.20 -11.86 -18.42
CA ASN A 119 -7.31 -12.31 -19.47
C ASN A 119 -6.46 -13.54 -19.11
N LEU A 120 -6.59 -14.08 -17.90
CA LEU A 120 -5.97 -15.34 -17.51
C LEU A 120 -6.85 -16.53 -17.92
N ARG A 121 -6.22 -17.60 -18.44
CA ARG A 121 -6.93 -18.84 -18.81
C ARG A 121 -7.45 -19.60 -17.61
N ASP A 122 -6.66 -19.60 -16.54
CA ASP A 122 -7.00 -20.19 -15.24
C ASP A 122 -6.71 -19.14 -14.16
N PRO A 123 -7.68 -18.23 -13.87
CA PRO A 123 -7.49 -17.20 -12.86
C PRO A 123 -7.15 -17.75 -11.47
N ALA A 124 -7.78 -18.87 -11.07
CA ALA A 124 -7.57 -19.46 -9.76
C ALA A 124 -6.13 -19.96 -9.56
N GLY A 125 -5.55 -20.61 -10.59
CA GLY A 125 -4.19 -21.14 -10.50
C GLY A 125 -3.09 -20.14 -10.86
N GLN A 126 -3.40 -19.11 -11.66
CA GLN A 126 -2.37 -18.22 -12.24
C GLN A 126 -2.30 -16.82 -11.61
N PHE A 127 -3.40 -16.33 -11.01
CA PHE A 127 -3.47 -14.96 -10.50
C PHE A 127 -2.42 -14.69 -9.41
N GLY A 128 -2.20 -15.62 -8.50
CA GLY A 128 -1.20 -15.47 -7.44
C GLY A 128 0.21 -15.20 -8.00
N ALA A 129 0.63 -15.95 -9.01
CA ALA A 129 1.92 -15.75 -9.66
C ALA A 129 2.01 -14.41 -10.41
N VAL A 130 0.92 -13.98 -11.05
CA VAL A 130 0.85 -12.67 -11.72
C VAL A 130 0.88 -11.53 -10.69
N ARG A 131 0.11 -11.64 -9.61
CA ARG A 131 0.03 -10.64 -8.54
C ARG A 131 1.33 -10.47 -7.78
N MET A 132 2.12 -11.55 -7.63
CA MET A 132 3.47 -11.51 -7.05
C MET A 132 4.40 -10.54 -7.81
N GLY A 133 4.15 -10.31 -9.12
CA GLY A 133 4.87 -9.28 -9.89
C GLY A 133 4.84 -7.91 -9.19
N GLY A 134 3.76 -7.57 -8.50
CA GLY A 134 3.67 -6.32 -7.75
C GLY A 134 4.72 -6.21 -6.64
N THR A 135 4.87 -7.24 -5.81
CA THR A 135 5.89 -7.26 -4.74
C THR A 135 7.30 -7.26 -5.33
N VAL A 136 7.52 -7.97 -6.45
CA VAL A 136 8.79 -7.92 -7.19
C VAL A 136 9.07 -6.49 -7.67
N GLY A 137 8.08 -5.78 -8.23
CA GLY A 137 8.23 -4.39 -8.66
C GLY A 137 8.60 -3.44 -7.51
N TRP A 138 7.96 -3.60 -6.36
CA TRP A 138 8.30 -2.83 -5.15
C TRP A 138 9.75 -3.05 -4.71
N VAL A 139 10.20 -4.30 -4.66
CA VAL A 139 11.58 -4.64 -4.30
C VAL A 139 12.56 -4.08 -5.32
N LEU A 140 12.33 -4.33 -6.61
CA LEU A 140 13.25 -3.93 -7.68
C LEU A 140 13.45 -2.41 -7.75
N VAL A 141 12.40 -1.61 -7.50
CA VAL A 141 12.53 -0.14 -7.55
C VAL A 141 13.30 0.42 -6.36
N SER A 142 13.32 -0.28 -5.23
CA SER A 142 14.00 0.19 -4.02
C SER A 142 15.53 0.18 -4.15
N TRP A 143 16.09 -0.75 -4.91
CA TRP A 143 17.53 -0.97 -4.99
C TRP A 143 18.31 0.11 -5.76
N PRO A 144 17.84 0.64 -6.91
CA PRO A 144 18.52 1.72 -7.59
C PRO A 144 18.72 2.98 -6.75
N PHE A 145 17.90 3.19 -5.72
CA PHE A 145 18.04 4.32 -4.81
C PHE A 145 19.31 4.29 -3.98
N VAL A 146 19.99 3.14 -3.84
CA VAL A 146 21.34 3.06 -3.26
C VAL A 146 22.32 3.97 -4.01
N PHE A 147 22.15 4.11 -5.33
CA PHE A 147 23.01 4.92 -6.18
C PHE A 147 22.48 6.34 -6.41
N LEU A 148 21.16 6.54 -6.32
CA LEU A 148 20.52 7.84 -6.54
C LEU A 148 20.56 8.72 -5.28
N LEU A 149 20.56 8.11 -4.10
CA LEU A 149 20.55 8.82 -2.82
C LEU A 149 21.94 8.74 -2.18
N GLY A 150 22.35 9.80 -1.51
CA GLY A 150 23.52 9.78 -0.64
C GLY A 150 23.23 9.16 0.73
N ALA A 151 24.27 8.87 1.50
CA ALA A 151 24.13 8.42 2.89
C ALA A 151 23.36 9.45 3.74
N GLN A 152 23.59 10.74 3.49
CA GLN A 152 22.81 11.86 4.00
C GLN A 152 22.16 12.55 2.80
N ALA A 153 21.00 12.01 2.38
CA ALA A 153 20.32 12.47 1.18
C ALA A 153 19.80 13.91 1.36
N THR A 154 20.09 14.77 0.37
CA THR A 154 19.52 16.13 0.30
C THR A 154 18.10 16.12 -0.26
N VAL A 155 17.41 17.27 -0.18
CA VAL A 155 16.09 17.47 -0.80
C VAL A 155 16.15 17.17 -2.31
N GLU A 156 17.19 17.64 -3.01
CA GLU A 156 17.39 17.44 -4.45
C GLU A 156 17.57 15.96 -4.79
N GLN A 157 18.33 15.23 -3.98
CA GLN A 157 18.52 13.79 -4.15
C GLN A 157 17.22 13.04 -3.83
N THR A 158 16.55 13.37 -2.72
CA THR A 158 15.32 12.68 -2.31
C THR A 158 14.16 12.95 -3.27
N ARG A 159 14.13 14.08 -3.99
CA ARG A 159 13.17 14.36 -5.07
C ARG A 159 13.08 13.26 -6.12
N TRP A 160 14.17 12.50 -6.34
CA TRP A 160 14.18 11.38 -7.29
C TRP A 160 13.17 10.29 -6.99
N ILE A 161 12.65 10.20 -5.75
CA ILE A 161 11.55 9.25 -5.43
C ILE A 161 10.32 9.51 -6.32
N PHE A 162 9.98 10.77 -6.54
CA PHE A 162 8.85 11.16 -7.39
C PHE A 162 9.21 11.16 -8.88
N LEU A 163 10.44 11.53 -9.25
CA LEU A 163 10.86 11.51 -10.65
C LEU A 163 10.96 10.09 -11.21
N VAL A 164 11.50 9.14 -10.44
CA VAL A 164 11.51 7.71 -10.81
C VAL A 164 10.07 7.19 -10.91
N ALA A 165 9.21 7.51 -9.95
CA ALA A 165 7.80 7.14 -9.99
C ALA A 165 7.10 7.73 -11.23
N ALA A 166 7.39 8.98 -11.61
CA ALA A 166 6.85 9.62 -12.80
C ALA A 166 7.31 8.93 -14.09
N ILE A 167 8.60 8.63 -14.22
CA ILE A 167 9.16 7.89 -15.37
C ILE A 167 8.48 6.53 -15.50
N LEU A 168 8.35 5.79 -14.39
CA LEU A 168 7.66 4.50 -14.37
C LEU A 168 6.18 4.65 -14.73
N SER A 169 5.52 5.73 -14.28
CA SER A 169 4.13 6.02 -14.59
C SER A 169 3.94 6.29 -16.08
N PHE A 170 4.79 7.09 -16.72
CA PHE A 170 4.77 7.29 -18.17
C PHE A 170 5.06 6.00 -18.94
N ALA A 171 6.04 5.22 -18.49
CA ALA A 171 6.35 3.92 -19.10
C ALA A 171 5.13 2.97 -18.98
N PHE A 172 4.45 3.00 -17.84
CA PHE A 172 3.25 2.19 -17.63
C PHE A 172 2.05 2.69 -18.44
N ALA A 173 1.89 4.01 -18.61
CA ALA A 173 0.86 4.56 -19.49
C ALA A 173 1.04 4.04 -20.94
N ALA A 174 2.25 4.10 -21.48
CA ALA A 174 2.57 3.56 -22.79
C ALA A 174 2.38 2.02 -22.86
N TYR A 175 2.86 1.31 -21.83
CA TYR A 175 2.73 -0.14 -21.74
C TYR A 175 1.28 -0.61 -21.67
N SER A 176 0.42 0.14 -20.96
CA SER A 176 -1.00 -0.17 -20.82
C SER A 176 -1.72 -0.28 -22.14
N LEU A 177 -1.34 0.53 -23.13
CA LEU A 177 -1.90 0.47 -24.50
C LEU A 177 -1.54 -0.83 -25.24
N THR A 178 -0.55 -1.57 -24.77
CA THR A 178 -0.19 -2.87 -25.33
C THR A 178 -0.91 -4.04 -24.68
N LEU A 179 -1.58 -3.84 -23.53
CA LEU A 179 -2.28 -4.89 -22.81
C LEU A 179 -3.45 -5.47 -23.63
N PRO A 180 -3.93 -6.68 -23.29
CA PRO A 180 -5.11 -7.24 -23.95
C PRO A 180 -6.31 -6.31 -23.78
N HIS A 181 -7.09 -6.15 -24.86
CA HIS A 181 -8.32 -5.38 -24.82
C HIS A 181 -9.30 -5.95 -23.79
N THR A 182 -9.69 -5.14 -22.83
CA THR A 182 -10.62 -5.49 -21.76
C THR A 182 -11.77 -4.49 -21.80
N PRO A 183 -12.88 -4.85 -22.50
CA PRO A 183 -13.98 -3.92 -22.77
C PRO A 183 -14.74 -3.55 -21.49
N PRO A 184 -15.43 -2.40 -21.48
CA PRO A 184 -16.27 -1.98 -20.37
C PRO A 184 -17.42 -2.99 -20.14
N ARG A 185 -17.70 -3.28 -18.87
CA ARG A 185 -18.81 -4.17 -18.47
C ARG A 185 -20.11 -3.37 -18.38
N LYS A 186 -20.87 -3.33 -19.49
CA LYS A 186 -22.13 -2.55 -19.57
C LYS A 186 -23.32 -3.21 -18.85
N ASP A 187 -23.31 -4.51 -18.57
CA ASP A 187 -24.50 -5.30 -18.25
C ASP A 187 -24.47 -6.03 -16.90
N GLU A 188 -23.78 -5.58 -15.90
CA GLU A 188 -24.07 -6.01 -14.54
C GLU A 188 -25.28 -5.23 -13.99
N ALA A 189 -26.44 -5.42 -14.62
CA ALA A 189 -27.74 -5.13 -14.03
C ALA A 189 -27.96 -6.08 -12.84
N GLY A 190 -27.56 -5.62 -11.64
CA GLY A 190 -27.73 -6.44 -10.43
C GLY A 190 -26.77 -6.12 -9.30
N VAL A 191 -25.79 -5.23 -9.49
CA VAL A 191 -25.02 -4.76 -8.34
C VAL A 191 -25.94 -3.91 -7.48
N ASP A 192 -26.38 -4.50 -6.38
CA ASP A 192 -27.23 -3.84 -5.40
C ASP A 192 -26.55 -2.55 -4.93
N LYS A 193 -27.08 -1.40 -5.35
CA LYS A 193 -26.57 -0.07 -4.97
C LYS A 193 -26.49 0.10 -3.44
N LEU A 194 -27.14 -0.78 -2.69
CA LEU A 194 -27.19 -0.77 -1.23
C LEU A 194 -26.43 -1.93 -0.59
N ALA A 195 -25.60 -2.66 -1.36
CA ALA A 195 -24.80 -3.78 -0.86
C ALA A 195 -23.89 -3.36 0.33
N TRP A 196 -23.41 -2.13 0.35
CA TRP A 196 -22.69 -1.57 1.50
C TRP A 196 -23.53 -1.52 2.79
N ARG A 197 -24.84 -1.23 2.69
CA ARG A 197 -25.75 -1.24 3.87
C ARG A 197 -25.91 -2.65 4.42
N ARG A 198 -25.94 -3.68 3.56
CA ARG A 198 -25.97 -5.07 4.02
C ARG A 198 -24.65 -5.46 4.69
N ALA A 199 -23.51 -5.03 4.14
CA ALA A 199 -22.21 -5.23 4.77
C ALA A 199 -22.16 -4.61 6.18
N PHE A 200 -22.64 -3.40 6.35
CA PHE A 200 -22.75 -2.79 7.68
C PHE A 200 -23.67 -3.54 8.65
N LYS A 201 -24.76 -4.15 8.17
CA LYS A 201 -25.62 -4.99 9.03
C LYS A 201 -24.90 -6.21 9.59
N LEU A 202 -23.85 -6.71 8.89
CA LEU A 202 -23.03 -7.82 9.36
C LEU A 202 -22.24 -7.46 10.64
N LEU A 203 -21.99 -6.19 10.91
CA LEU A 203 -21.36 -5.72 12.16
C LEU A 203 -22.25 -6.00 13.39
N GLY A 204 -23.54 -6.31 13.21
CA GLY A 204 -24.39 -6.80 14.28
C GLY A 204 -23.99 -8.18 14.83
N ALA A 205 -23.18 -8.96 14.11
CA ALA A 205 -22.62 -10.21 14.60
C ALA A 205 -21.35 -9.91 15.42
N PRO A 206 -21.28 -10.32 16.71
CA PRO A 206 -20.18 -9.94 17.61
C PRO A 206 -18.79 -10.30 17.05
N PHE A 207 -18.64 -11.46 16.40
CA PHE A 207 -17.35 -11.88 15.84
C PHE A 207 -16.92 -10.99 14.67
N VAL A 208 -17.87 -10.50 13.85
CA VAL A 208 -17.59 -9.60 12.72
C VAL A 208 -17.18 -8.23 13.26
N LEU A 209 -17.87 -7.75 14.28
CA LEU A 209 -17.53 -6.47 14.92
C LEU A 209 -16.13 -6.52 15.54
N VAL A 210 -15.79 -7.59 16.26
CA VAL A 210 -14.43 -7.76 16.81
C VAL A 210 -13.39 -7.80 15.70
N LEU A 211 -13.62 -8.58 14.64
CA LEU A 211 -12.70 -8.64 13.50
C LEU A 211 -12.55 -7.27 12.82
N PHE A 212 -13.65 -6.52 12.69
CA PHE A 212 -13.65 -5.17 12.11
C PHE A 212 -12.82 -4.19 12.94
N ILE A 213 -13.00 -4.18 14.28
CA ILE A 213 -12.23 -3.32 15.18
C ILE A 213 -10.74 -3.69 15.15
N VAL A 214 -10.42 -4.97 15.25
CA VAL A 214 -9.03 -5.44 15.19
C VAL A 214 -8.39 -5.08 13.85
N THR A 215 -9.12 -5.26 12.74
CA THR A 215 -8.63 -4.87 11.40
C THR A 215 -8.37 -3.37 11.31
N PHE A 216 -9.22 -2.54 11.91
CA PHE A 216 -9.01 -1.10 11.94
C PHE A 216 -7.73 -0.74 12.72
N ILE A 217 -7.59 -1.26 13.94
CA ILE A 217 -6.42 -0.97 14.79
C ILE A 217 -5.13 -1.46 14.10
N ASP A 218 -5.12 -2.70 13.62
CA ASP A 218 -3.96 -3.28 12.95
C ASP A 218 -3.60 -2.52 11.65
N SER A 219 -4.62 -2.04 10.93
CA SER A 219 -4.42 -1.19 9.75
C SER A 219 -3.79 0.17 10.10
N VAL A 220 -4.21 0.80 11.20
CA VAL A 220 -3.60 2.05 11.68
C VAL A 220 -2.12 1.81 12.02
N ILE A 221 -1.81 0.75 12.73
CA ILE A 221 -0.44 0.37 13.10
C ILE A 221 0.40 0.06 11.86
N HIS A 222 -0.15 -0.71 10.92
CA HIS A 222 0.53 -1.06 9.68
C HIS A 222 0.85 0.16 8.80
N ASN A 223 -0.10 1.08 8.63
CA ASN A 223 0.14 2.32 7.89
C ASN A 223 1.08 3.26 8.66
N GLY A 224 0.99 3.30 9.99
CA GLY A 224 1.90 4.05 10.85
C GLY A 224 3.36 3.62 10.70
N TYR A 225 3.60 2.34 10.47
CA TYR A 225 4.94 1.86 10.14
C TYR A 225 5.52 2.61 8.92
N PHE A 226 4.76 2.79 7.85
CA PHE A 226 5.25 3.51 6.67
C PHE A 226 5.45 5.01 6.91
N VAL A 227 4.78 5.59 7.91
CA VAL A 227 5.00 6.99 8.32
C VAL A 227 6.35 7.17 8.99
N MET A 228 6.75 6.23 9.86
CA MET A 228 7.90 6.42 10.76
C MET A 228 9.13 5.59 10.41
N ALA A 229 9.00 4.48 9.68
CA ALA A 229 10.06 3.48 9.59
C ALA A 229 11.36 3.99 8.95
N ASP A 230 11.28 4.76 7.86
CA ASP A 230 12.48 5.30 7.22
C ASP A 230 13.22 6.30 8.15
N ALA A 231 12.49 7.20 8.79
CA ALA A 231 13.06 8.16 9.74
C ALA A 231 13.65 7.45 10.98
N PHE A 232 12.97 6.41 11.49
CA PHE A 232 13.51 5.56 12.56
C PHE A 232 14.82 4.89 12.15
N LEU A 233 14.86 4.25 10.98
CA LEU A 233 16.08 3.57 10.50
C LEU A 233 17.25 4.53 10.31
N THR A 234 16.99 5.73 9.80
CA THR A 234 18.06 6.69 9.51
C THR A 234 18.48 7.50 10.73
N ASN A 235 17.54 8.02 11.51
CA ASN A 235 17.82 8.96 12.58
C ASN A 235 18.11 8.27 13.93
N ARG A 236 17.50 7.10 14.21
CA ARG A 236 17.67 6.41 15.50
C ARG A 236 18.63 5.23 15.39
N VAL A 237 18.49 4.39 14.35
CA VAL A 237 19.31 3.19 14.17
C VAL A 237 20.65 3.52 13.51
N GLY A 238 20.72 4.61 12.73
CA GLY A 238 21.94 5.05 12.04
C GLY A 238 22.20 4.32 10.72
N ILE A 239 21.17 3.74 10.10
CA ILE A 239 21.28 3.17 8.75
C ILE A 239 21.38 4.31 7.75
N ALA A 240 22.36 4.23 6.84
CA ALA A 240 22.55 5.25 5.82
C ALA A 240 21.29 5.46 4.97
N GLY A 241 20.93 6.70 4.65
CA GLY A 241 19.69 7.07 3.99
C GLY A 241 19.49 6.41 2.62
N ASN A 242 20.58 6.09 1.92
CA ASN A 242 20.53 5.34 0.65
C ASN A 242 20.26 3.85 0.84
N LEU A 243 20.47 3.28 2.03
CA LEU A 243 20.25 1.85 2.32
C LEU A 243 18.87 1.59 2.94
N SER A 244 18.20 2.60 3.50
CA SER A 244 16.94 2.42 4.23
C SER A 244 15.84 1.77 3.37
N MET A 245 15.69 2.16 2.12
CA MET A 245 14.70 1.57 1.21
C MET A 245 14.98 0.09 0.92
N VAL A 246 16.26 -0.30 0.82
CA VAL A 246 16.66 -1.71 0.65
C VAL A 246 16.31 -2.49 1.89
N VAL A 247 16.63 -1.97 3.09
CA VAL A 247 16.29 -2.61 4.36
C VAL A 247 14.78 -2.79 4.50
N LEU A 248 13.99 -1.75 4.20
CA LEU A 248 12.52 -1.84 4.21
C LEU A 248 12.00 -2.86 3.20
N SER A 249 12.66 -3.03 2.05
CA SER A 249 12.25 -4.00 1.02
C SER A 249 12.41 -5.47 1.46
N LEU A 250 13.23 -5.75 2.48
CA LEU A 250 13.35 -7.10 3.04
C LEU A 250 12.03 -7.62 3.60
N GLY A 251 11.20 -6.72 4.13
CA GLY A 251 9.85 -7.04 4.58
C GLY A 251 8.97 -7.54 3.43
N GLN A 252 9.12 -6.96 2.25
CA GLN A 252 8.37 -7.38 1.06
C GLN A 252 8.86 -8.73 0.51
N VAL A 253 10.16 -9.00 0.58
CA VAL A 253 10.70 -10.33 0.25
C VAL A 253 10.12 -11.39 1.20
N ALA A 254 10.09 -11.10 2.50
CA ALA A 254 9.47 -11.99 3.49
C ALA A 254 7.97 -12.19 3.24
N GLU A 255 7.26 -11.18 2.76
CA GLU A 255 5.84 -11.28 2.39
C GLU A 255 5.63 -12.32 1.29
N ILE A 256 6.46 -12.33 0.24
CA ILE A 256 6.37 -13.34 -0.83
C ILE A 256 6.48 -14.75 -0.24
N LEU A 257 7.48 -14.98 0.61
CA LEU A 257 7.69 -16.29 1.24
C LEU A 257 6.54 -16.68 2.16
N THR A 258 6.07 -15.75 2.98
CA THR A 258 4.97 -15.98 3.93
C THR A 258 3.66 -16.28 3.20
N MET A 259 3.36 -15.55 2.12
CA MET A 259 2.18 -15.81 1.27
C MET A 259 2.25 -17.20 0.62
N PHE A 260 3.43 -17.64 0.19
CA PHE A 260 3.59 -18.99 -0.37
C PHE A 260 3.23 -20.10 0.63
N PHE A 261 3.53 -19.90 1.92
CA PHE A 261 3.23 -20.88 2.97
C PHE A 261 1.86 -20.68 3.62
N LEU A 262 1.18 -19.57 3.39
CA LEU A 262 -0.06 -19.19 4.08
C LEU A 262 -1.14 -20.28 4.04
N GLY A 263 -1.36 -20.91 2.89
CA GLY A 263 -2.35 -21.99 2.77
C GLY A 263 -2.06 -23.18 3.67
N ARG A 264 -0.78 -23.57 3.83
CA ARG A 264 -0.38 -24.66 4.73
C ARG A 264 -0.55 -24.28 6.20
N VAL A 265 -0.26 -23.02 6.54
CA VAL A 265 -0.43 -22.49 7.90
C VAL A 265 -1.91 -22.45 8.27
N LEU A 266 -2.76 -21.95 7.38
CA LEU A 266 -4.22 -21.91 7.58
C LEU A 266 -4.81 -23.30 7.76
N ALA A 267 -4.34 -24.29 6.98
CA ALA A 267 -4.81 -25.69 7.10
C ALA A 267 -4.43 -26.32 8.44
N ARG A 268 -3.31 -25.92 9.06
CA ARG A 268 -2.83 -26.47 10.33
C ARG A 268 -3.32 -25.72 11.56
N LEU A 269 -3.31 -24.40 11.52
CA LEU A 269 -3.58 -23.53 12.69
C LEU A 269 -4.99 -22.94 12.67
N GLY A 270 -5.68 -22.98 11.51
CA GLY A 270 -6.95 -22.30 11.31
C GLY A 270 -6.87 -20.77 11.31
N TRP A 271 -7.98 -20.11 11.02
CA TRP A 271 -8.07 -18.66 10.83
C TRP A 271 -7.65 -17.87 12.07
N LYS A 272 -8.22 -18.22 13.24
CA LYS A 272 -8.05 -17.47 14.49
C LYS A 272 -6.60 -17.39 14.92
N ILE A 273 -5.90 -18.52 14.99
CA ILE A 273 -4.50 -18.56 15.45
C ILE A 273 -3.59 -17.87 14.43
N THR A 274 -3.82 -18.06 13.14
CA THR A 274 -3.05 -17.39 12.09
C THR A 274 -3.16 -15.88 12.18
N MET A 275 -4.38 -15.33 12.35
CA MET A 275 -4.59 -13.88 12.53
C MET A 275 -3.92 -13.36 13.81
N ILE A 276 -4.02 -14.09 14.93
CA ILE A 276 -3.35 -13.71 16.19
C ILE A 276 -1.84 -13.62 15.99
N ILE A 277 -1.23 -14.58 15.31
CA ILE A 277 0.22 -14.53 15.00
C ILE A 277 0.56 -13.31 14.16
N GLY A 278 -0.29 -12.93 13.20
CA GLY A 278 -0.12 -11.71 12.39
C GLY A 278 -0.09 -10.44 13.25
N VAL A 279 -1.08 -10.27 14.13
CA VAL A 279 -1.15 -9.12 15.06
C VAL A 279 0.03 -9.11 16.03
N LEU A 280 0.37 -10.27 16.62
CA LEU A 280 1.53 -10.39 17.51
C LEU A 280 2.84 -10.10 16.78
N GLY A 281 2.93 -10.38 15.48
CA GLY A 281 4.06 -10.00 14.65
C GLY A 281 4.26 -8.48 14.59
N HIS A 282 3.18 -7.68 14.47
CA HIS A 282 3.27 -6.22 14.58
C HIS A 282 3.77 -5.79 15.96
N ALA A 283 3.17 -6.31 17.03
CA ALA A 283 3.59 -5.98 18.40
C ALA A 283 5.06 -6.34 18.65
N ALA A 284 5.50 -7.53 18.23
CA ALA A 284 6.89 -7.96 18.36
C ALA A 284 7.86 -7.06 17.57
N ARG A 285 7.49 -6.66 16.36
CA ARG A 285 8.31 -5.75 15.54
C ARG A 285 8.50 -4.40 16.21
N PHE A 286 7.43 -3.78 16.70
CA PHE A 286 7.52 -2.50 17.38
C PHE A 286 8.24 -2.61 18.74
N ALA A 287 8.04 -3.71 19.48
CA ALA A 287 8.82 -3.97 20.69
C ALA A 287 10.33 -4.05 20.39
N VAL A 288 10.73 -4.72 19.30
CA VAL A 288 12.14 -4.75 18.88
C VAL A 288 12.63 -3.34 18.49
N PHE A 289 11.82 -2.52 17.82
CA PHE A 289 12.18 -1.14 17.52
C PHE A 289 12.40 -0.30 18.78
N ALA A 290 11.54 -0.47 19.80
CA ALA A 290 11.65 0.26 21.05
C ALA A 290 12.88 -0.15 21.90
N PHE A 291 13.16 -1.45 22.00
CA PHE A 291 14.14 -1.95 22.97
C PHE A 291 15.50 -2.35 22.37
N PHE A 292 15.60 -2.53 21.05
CA PHE A 292 16.83 -3.03 20.39
C PHE A 292 17.32 -2.10 19.27
N ALA A 293 16.95 -0.81 19.31
CA ALA A 293 17.31 0.16 18.27
C ALA A 293 18.82 0.32 18.05
N ASP A 294 19.64 -0.01 19.04
CA ASP A 294 21.11 0.10 18.96
C ASP A 294 21.76 -1.10 18.21
N SER A 295 20.97 -2.13 17.86
CA SER A 295 21.48 -3.31 17.16
C SER A 295 21.00 -3.34 15.70
N ILE A 296 21.82 -2.80 14.79
CA ILE A 296 21.50 -2.82 13.35
C ILE A 296 21.13 -4.24 12.86
N PRO A 297 21.87 -5.30 13.17
CA PRO A 297 21.50 -6.65 12.70
C PRO A 297 20.11 -7.09 13.15
N VAL A 298 19.72 -6.79 14.39
CA VAL A 298 18.41 -7.15 14.95
C VAL A 298 17.31 -6.35 14.25
N ILE A 299 17.54 -5.04 14.02
CA ILE A 299 16.59 -4.18 13.33
C ILE A 299 16.42 -4.58 11.85
N VAL A 300 17.47 -5.01 11.18
CA VAL A 300 17.40 -5.53 9.82
C VAL A 300 16.65 -6.87 9.80
N ALA A 301 16.95 -7.77 10.70
CA ALA A 301 16.30 -9.09 10.79
C ALA A 301 14.80 -8.97 11.10
N VAL A 302 14.40 -8.06 11.97
CA VAL A 302 12.98 -7.89 12.36
C VAL A 302 12.11 -7.37 11.22
N GLN A 303 12.68 -6.78 10.16
CA GLN A 303 11.91 -6.41 8.97
C GLN A 303 11.21 -7.62 8.33
N LEU A 304 11.77 -8.82 8.48
CA LEU A 304 11.15 -10.06 7.98
C LEU A 304 9.77 -10.34 8.62
N LEU A 305 9.51 -9.83 9.82
CA LEU A 305 8.18 -9.94 10.45
C LEU A 305 7.09 -9.21 9.66
N HIS A 306 7.44 -8.23 8.82
CA HIS A 306 6.46 -7.52 7.99
C HIS A 306 5.65 -8.48 7.11
N GLY A 307 6.31 -9.48 6.52
CA GLY A 307 5.63 -10.50 5.72
C GLY A 307 4.64 -11.32 6.54
N ILE A 308 5.00 -11.68 7.78
CA ILE A 308 4.11 -12.39 8.71
C ILE A 308 2.91 -11.51 9.07
N CYS A 309 3.13 -10.24 9.43
CA CYS A 309 2.07 -9.30 9.76
C CYS A 309 1.05 -9.19 8.63
N TYR A 310 1.51 -8.95 7.41
CA TYR A 310 0.64 -8.74 6.27
C TYR A 310 -0.09 -10.03 5.87
N ALA A 311 0.63 -11.13 5.64
CA ALA A 311 0.05 -12.36 5.14
C ALA A 311 -0.87 -13.04 6.17
N PHE A 312 -0.45 -13.12 7.43
CA PHE A 312 -1.20 -13.86 8.44
C PHE A 312 -2.37 -13.06 9.00
N PHE A 313 -2.38 -11.73 8.86
CA PHE A 313 -3.52 -10.94 9.24
C PHE A 313 -4.31 -10.48 8.01
N PHE A 314 -3.83 -9.52 7.23
CA PHE A 314 -4.64 -8.90 6.18
C PHE A 314 -5.04 -9.86 5.05
N ALA A 315 -4.10 -10.63 4.52
CA ALA A 315 -4.46 -11.61 3.49
C ALA A 315 -5.41 -12.69 4.04
N THR A 316 -5.22 -13.10 5.30
CA THR A 316 -6.11 -14.05 5.97
C THR A 316 -7.51 -13.48 6.19
N VAL A 317 -7.65 -12.18 6.52
CA VAL A 317 -8.98 -11.52 6.60
C VAL A 317 -9.73 -11.64 5.28
N TYR A 318 -9.10 -11.36 4.13
CA TYR A 318 -9.75 -11.48 2.83
C TYR A 318 -10.18 -12.91 2.53
N ILE A 319 -9.34 -13.90 2.80
CA ILE A 319 -9.64 -15.32 2.59
C ILE A 319 -10.75 -15.76 3.54
N PHE A 320 -10.73 -15.32 4.79
CA PHE A 320 -11.78 -15.61 5.77
C PHE A 320 -13.14 -15.05 5.33
N VAL A 321 -13.18 -13.80 4.87
CA VAL A 321 -14.41 -13.16 4.36
C VAL A 321 -14.94 -13.95 3.17
N ASP A 322 -14.08 -14.39 2.25
CA ASP A 322 -14.48 -15.19 1.12
C ASP A 322 -15.03 -16.56 1.50
N ALA A 323 -14.45 -17.20 2.49
CA ALA A 323 -14.84 -18.55 2.93
C ALA A 323 -16.12 -18.58 3.80
N VAL A 324 -16.31 -17.58 4.66
CA VAL A 324 -17.30 -17.63 5.76
C VAL A 324 -18.55 -16.82 5.45
N PHE A 325 -18.44 -15.72 4.70
CA PHE A 325 -19.58 -14.85 4.43
C PHE A 325 -20.49 -15.41 3.32
N PRO A 326 -21.83 -15.21 3.43
CA PRO A 326 -22.77 -15.60 2.37
C PRO A 326 -22.42 -14.98 1.01
N LYS A 327 -22.64 -15.70 -0.07
CA LYS A 327 -22.25 -15.30 -1.44
C LYS A 327 -22.81 -13.93 -1.87
N ASP A 328 -24.03 -13.62 -1.45
CA ASP A 328 -24.75 -12.38 -1.78
C ASP A 328 -24.19 -11.13 -1.10
N VAL A 329 -23.46 -11.26 0.03
CA VAL A 329 -22.86 -10.14 0.78
C VAL A 329 -21.33 -10.16 0.78
N ARG A 330 -20.72 -11.21 0.26
CA ARG A 330 -19.27 -11.46 0.28
C ARG A 330 -18.45 -10.30 -0.34
N SER A 331 -18.82 -9.89 -1.54
CA SER A 331 -18.15 -8.78 -2.24
C SER A 331 -18.24 -7.46 -1.45
N SER A 332 -19.41 -7.21 -0.85
CA SER A 332 -19.63 -6.02 -0.02
C SER A 332 -18.85 -6.08 1.29
N ALA A 333 -18.73 -7.25 1.89
CA ALA A 333 -17.91 -7.45 3.08
C ALA A 333 -16.43 -7.25 2.76
N GLN A 334 -15.92 -7.80 1.65
CA GLN A 334 -14.55 -7.53 1.21
C GLN A 334 -14.33 -6.04 0.95
N GLY A 335 -15.28 -5.35 0.33
CA GLY A 335 -15.25 -3.89 0.15
C GLY A 335 -15.16 -3.14 1.48
N LEU A 336 -15.91 -3.57 2.50
CA LEU A 336 -15.88 -2.98 3.82
C LEU A 336 -14.52 -3.14 4.53
N PHE A 337 -13.90 -4.32 4.44
CA PHE A 337 -12.56 -4.53 4.98
C PHE A 337 -11.48 -3.79 4.17
N ASN A 338 -11.60 -3.72 2.85
CA ASN A 338 -10.73 -2.88 2.02
C ASN A 338 -10.80 -1.40 2.40
N LEU A 339 -12.02 -0.91 2.67
CA LEU A 339 -12.24 0.46 3.14
C LEU A 339 -11.48 0.74 4.43
N LEU A 340 -11.43 -0.21 5.37
CA LEU A 340 -10.64 -0.07 6.59
C LEU A 340 -9.15 -0.09 6.30
N ILE A 341 -8.68 -1.08 5.55
CA ILE A 341 -7.25 -1.36 5.39
C ILE A 341 -6.57 -0.26 4.56
N LEU A 342 -7.16 0.12 3.43
CA LEU A 342 -6.56 1.06 2.49
C LEU A 342 -7.05 2.51 2.65
N GLY A 343 -8.25 2.69 3.22
CA GLY A 343 -8.89 4.00 3.36
C GLY A 343 -8.80 4.55 4.78
N VAL A 344 -9.75 4.16 5.64
CA VAL A 344 -9.91 4.75 6.99
C VAL A 344 -8.68 4.55 7.86
N GLY A 345 -8.06 3.35 7.82
CA GLY A 345 -6.85 3.05 8.58
C GLY A 345 -5.65 3.90 8.14
N ASN A 346 -5.50 4.11 6.83
CA ASN A 346 -4.46 5.00 6.31
C ASN A 346 -4.69 6.46 6.73
N VAL A 347 -5.92 6.97 6.62
CA VAL A 347 -6.27 8.33 7.07
C VAL A 347 -5.97 8.47 8.56
N ALA A 348 -6.44 7.54 9.39
CA ALA A 348 -6.21 7.58 10.83
C ALA A 348 -4.71 7.56 11.18
N ALA A 349 -3.93 6.69 10.55
CA ALA A 349 -2.48 6.64 10.74
C ALA A 349 -1.79 7.94 10.33
N SER A 350 -2.20 8.52 9.19
CA SER A 350 -1.64 9.76 8.67
C SER A 350 -1.86 10.97 9.59
N PHE A 351 -2.93 10.99 10.37
CA PHE A 351 -3.14 12.02 11.39
C PHE A 351 -2.50 11.66 12.74
N LEU A 352 -2.57 10.39 13.16
CA LEU A 352 -2.09 9.97 14.46
C LEU A 352 -0.56 10.04 14.55
N PHE A 353 0.17 9.45 13.60
CA PHE A 353 1.63 9.28 13.73
C PHE A 353 2.42 10.58 13.62
N PRO A 354 2.17 11.52 12.66
CA PRO A 354 2.86 12.81 12.65
C PRO A 354 2.62 13.63 13.93
N GLU A 355 1.42 13.56 14.50
CA GLU A 355 1.09 14.22 15.78
C GLU A 355 1.85 13.58 16.95
N LEU A 356 1.86 12.23 17.04
CA LEU A 356 2.64 11.52 18.05
C LEU A 356 4.13 11.83 17.96
N ILE A 357 4.70 11.78 16.76
CA ILE A 357 6.10 12.12 16.52
C ILE A 357 6.38 13.55 16.97
N SER A 358 5.50 14.50 16.63
CA SER A 358 5.65 15.91 17.05
C SER A 358 5.64 16.06 18.58
N ARG A 359 4.74 15.37 19.27
CA ARG A 359 4.64 15.43 20.74
C ARG A 359 5.80 14.74 21.46
N LEU A 360 6.36 13.71 20.85
CA LEU A 360 7.49 12.93 21.39
C LEU A 360 8.86 13.47 20.89
N THR A 361 8.86 14.64 20.25
CA THR A 361 10.08 15.31 19.82
C THR A 361 10.49 16.37 20.87
N THR A 362 11.66 16.20 21.47
CA THR A 362 12.24 17.16 22.40
C THR A 362 13.63 17.56 21.86
N ASP A 363 13.88 18.85 21.74
CA ASP A 363 15.14 19.41 21.22
C ASP A 363 15.55 18.82 19.86
N GLY A 364 14.58 18.60 18.98
CA GLY A 364 14.78 18.03 17.64
C GLY A 364 15.03 16.52 17.58
N THR A 365 14.97 15.83 18.71
CA THR A 365 15.16 14.37 18.81
C THR A 365 13.84 13.69 19.15
N VAL A 366 13.46 12.69 18.34
CA VAL A 366 12.25 11.89 18.55
C VAL A 366 12.53 10.77 19.56
N ASP A 367 11.68 10.65 20.57
CA ASP A 367 11.67 9.47 21.45
C ASP A 367 10.93 8.31 20.79
N TYR A 368 11.67 7.51 20.03
CA TYR A 368 11.13 6.32 19.36
C TYR A 368 10.82 5.15 20.33
N THR A 369 11.26 5.21 21.58
CA THR A 369 10.93 4.17 22.56
C THR A 369 9.49 4.33 23.06
N SER A 370 9.03 5.58 23.18
CA SER A 370 7.67 5.91 23.60
C SER A 370 6.67 6.00 22.43
N LEU A 371 7.16 6.08 21.19
CA LEU A 371 6.34 6.09 19.97
C LEU A 371 5.83 4.71 19.63
#